data_979c640206debb501e730598fceb3a3e
#
_entry.id   979c640206debb501e730598fceb3a3e
#
_cell.length_a   1.000
_cell.length_b   1.000
_cell.length_c   1.000
_cell.angle_alpha   90.00
_cell.angle_beta   90.00
_cell.angle_gamma   90.00
#
_symmetry.space_group_name_H-M   'P 1'
#
loop_
_entity.id
_entity.type
_entity.pdbx_description
1 polymer ?
#
loop_
_entity_poly.entity_id
_entity_poly.type
_entity_poly.pdbx_seq_one_letter_code
_entity_poly.pdbx_strand_id
1 'polypeptide(L)'
;FVVNYDGSATLSGDLTINSDMRLKSNIISLSGALSKLLAIDGKTYTMKSNEKDAKIGLLAQDVQKVLPELVKEADDTEGTLSVNYQGLIPVLINAIKEQQKQIDELKKQIK
;
A
#
# COMPACT_ATOMS: atom_id res chain seq x y z
N PHE A 1 11.00 19.17 -5.81
CA PHE A 1 11.27 17.73 -5.54
C PHE A 1 12.74 17.59 -5.16
N VAL A 2 12.99 17.08 -3.97
CA VAL A 2 14.34 16.90 -3.45
C VAL A 2 14.58 15.43 -3.12
N VAL A 3 15.64 14.87 -3.70
CA VAL A 3 16.11 13.52 -3.37
C VAL A 3 17.41 13.67 -2.60
N ASN A 4 17.47 13.09 -1.41
CA ASN A 4 18.60 13.20 -0.50
C ASN A 4 19.58 12.02 -0.68
N TYR A 5 20.80 12.18 -0.17
CA TYR A 5 21.82 11.13 -0.25
C TYR A 5 21.41 9.83 0.45
N ASP A 6 20.55 9.92 1.47
CA ASP A 6 20.07 8.75 2.20
C ASP A 6 18.92 8.02 1.49
N GLY A 7 18.55 8.48 0.29
CA GLY A 7 17.47 7.90 -0.48
C GLY A 7 16.08 8.44 -0.17
N SER A 8 15.97 9.34 0.81
CA SER A 8 14.68 9.98 1.09
C SER A 8 14.38 11.08 0.08
N ALA A 9 13.09 11.45 -0.03
CA ALA A 9 12.65 12.52 -0.90
C ALA A 9 11.65 13.39 -0.18
N THR A 10 11.66 14.69 -0.49
CA THR A 10 10.76 15.67 0.10
C THR A 10 10.15 16.52 -0.99
N LEU A 11 8.84 16.72 -0.91
CA LEU A 11 8.11 17.65 -1.76
C LEU A 11 7.59 18.79 -0.89
N SER A 12 7.73 20.03 -1.38
CA SER A 12 7.19 21.18 -0.65
C SER A 12 5.71 21.44 -0.94
N GLY A 13 5.11 20.68 -1.82
CA GLY A 13 3.70 20.82 -2.19
C GLY A 13 3.06 19.46 -2.39
N ASP A 14 2.01 19.43 -3.19
CA ASP A 14 1.25 18.22 -3.46
C ASP A 14 2.00 17.30 -4.42
N LEU A 15 1.75 15.99 -4.28
CA LEU A 15 2.16 15.00 -5.26
C LEU A 15 0.91 14.56 -6.03
N THR A 16 0.84 14.90 -7.30
CA THR A 16 -0.26 14.47 -8.18
C THR A 16 0.25 13.46 -9.19
N ILE A 17 -0.51 12.40 -9.38
CA ILE A 17 -0.13 11.31 -10.29
C ILE A 17 -1.24 11.16 -11.33
N ASN A 18 -0.84 11.04 -12.60
CA ASN A 18 -1.79 10.84 -13.69
C ASN A 18 -2.62 9.58 -13.42
N SER A 19 -3.95 9.72 -13.46
CA SER A 19 -4.87 8.62 -13.21
C SER A 19 -6.10 8.70 -14.11
N ASP A 20 -5.96 9.35 -15.26
CA ASP A 20 -7.02 9.49 -16.24
C ASP A 20 -7.41 8.12 -16.79
N MET A 21 -8.73 7.84 -16.81
CA MET A 21 -9.27 6.59 -17.33
C MET A 21 -8.79 6.30 -18.77
N ARG A 22 -8.59 7.34 -19.57
CA ARG A 22 -8.17 7.21 -20.97
C ARG A 22 -6.76 6.63 -21.12
N LEU A 23 -5.96 6.68 -20.06
CA LEU A 23 -4.60 6.12 -20.07
C LEU A 23 -4.57 4.66 -19.64
N LYS A 24 -5.70 4.11 -19.23
CA LYS A 24 -5.77 2.79 -18.60
C LYS A 24 -6.52 1.80 -19.46
N SER A 25 -6.14 0.54 -19.37
CA SER A 25 -6.79 -0.59 -20.04
C SER A 25 -7.15 -1.67 -19.03
N ASN A 26 -8.06 -2.56 -19.42
CA ASN A 26 -8.42 -3.73 -18.62
C ASN A 26 -8.88 -3.35 -17.21
N ILE A 27 -9.74 -2.34 -17.12
CA ILE A 27 -10.24 -1.79 -15.86
C ILE A 27 -11.25 -2.76 -15.27
N ILE A 28 -10.92 -3.29 -14.08
CA ILE A 28 -11.76 -4.25 -13.36
C ILE A 28 -11.82 -3.80 -11.90
N SER A 29 -12.99 -3.92 -11.27
CA SER A 29 -13.13 -3.61 -9.85
C SER A 29 -12.25 -4.51 -9.00
N LEU A 30 -11.57 -3.93 -8.03
CA LEU A 30 -10.72 -4.66 -7.09
C LEU A 30 -11.60 -5.36 -6.06
N SER A 31 -11.58 -6.69 -6.07
CA SER A 31 -12.34 -7.51 -5.12
C SER A 31 -11.43 -8.09 -4.04
N GLY A 32 -12.03 -8.50 -2.92
CA GLY A 32 -11.31 -9.15 -1.84
C GLY A 32 -10.32 -8.23 -1.11
N ALA A 33 -10.56 -6.92 -1.13
CA ALA A 33 -9.64 -5.95 -0.56
C ALA A 33 -9.48 -6.12 0.95
N LEU A 34 -10.57 -6.33 1.66
CA LEU A 34 -10.53 -6.45 3.13
C LEU A 34 -9.72 -7.67 3.56
N SER A 35 -9.93 -8.83 2.95
CA SER A 35 -9.19 -10.04 3.31
C SER A 35 -7.70 -9.90 3.03
N LYS A 36 -7.33 -9.19 1.95
CA LYS A 36 -5.93 -8.93 1.62
C LYS A 36 -5.29 -8.03 2.66
N LEU A 37 -5.97 -6.96 3.07
CA LEU A 37 -5.47 -6.06 4.10
C LEU A 37 -5.31 -6.75 5.45
N LEU A 38 -6.23 -7.63 5.80
CA LEU A 38 -6.15 -8.35 7.09
C LEU A 38 -4.95 -9.30 7.14
N ALA A 39 -4.35 -9.63 6.01
CA ALA A 39 -3.16 -10.46 5.94
C ALA A 39 -1.85 -9.65 6.03
N ILE A 40 -1.95 -8.32 6.07
CA ILE A 40 -0.79 -7.42 6.15
C ILE A 40 -0.77 -6.78 7.53
N ASP A 41 0.41 -6.71 8.14
CA ASP A 41 0.57 -6.11 9.46
C ASP A 41 1.51 -4.91 9.38
N GLY A 42 1.06 -3.77 9.90
CA GLY A 42 1.91 -2.57 10.00
C GLY A 42 3.01 -2.79 11.04
N LYS A 43 4.21 -2.33 10.72
CA LYS A 43 5.39 -2.53 11.55
C LYS A 43 6.01 -1.22 11.96
N THR A 44 6.60 -1.21 13.15
CA THR A 44 7.64 -0.23 13.48
C THR A 44 8.98 -0.91 13.24
N TYR A 45 9.94 -0.17 12.76
CA TYR A 45 11.26 -0.71 12.45
C TYR A 45 12.32 0.38 12.45
N THR A 46 13.56 -0.03 12.40
CA THR A 46 14.67 0.87 12.11
C THR A 46 15.45 0.30 10.93
N MET A 47 16.10 1.17 10.17
CA MET A 47 16.98 0.71 9.10
C MET A 47 18.28 0.19 9.72
N LYS A 48 18.84 -0.88 9.15
CA LYS A 48 20.14 -1.40 9.63
C LYS A 48 21.23 -0.35 9.53
N SER A 49 21.11 0.58 8.60
CA SER A 49 22.06 1.69 8.43
C SER A 49 21.91 2.78 9.49
N ASN A 50 20.79 2.85 10.20
CA ASN A 50 20.54 3.84 11.26
C ASN A 50 19.49 3.30 12.22
N GLU A 51 19.94 2.57 13.24
CA GLU A 51 19.06 1.93 14.20
C GLU A 51 18.49 2.86 15.27
N LYS A 52 18.84 4.15 15.23
CA LYS A 52 18.33 5.15 16.18
C LYS A 52 17.05 5.82 15.70
N ASP A 53 16.73 5.73 14.41
CA ASP A 53 15.59 6.44 13.81
C ASP A 53 14.44 5.47 13.57
N ALA A 54 13.46 5.48 14.46
CA ALA A 54 12.28 4.61 14.37
C ALA A 54 11.37 5.04 13.22
N LYS A 55 10.88 4.06 12.48
CA LYS A 55 10.02 4.26 11.32
C LYS A 55 8.78 3.36 11.41
N ILE A 56 7.79 3.69 10.62
CA ILE A 56 6.56 2.91 10.49
C ILE A 56 6.37 2.56 9.01
N GLY A 57 6.04 1.32 8.74
CA GLY A 57 5.79 0.89 7.37
C GLY A 57 5.43 -0.58 7.29
N LEU A 58 5.54 -1.12 6.10
CA LEU A 58 5.19 -2.50 5.80
C LEU A 58 6.42 -3.26 5.33
N LEU A 59 6.39 -4.57 5.49
CA LEU A 59 7.39 -5.44 4.89
C LEU A 59 6.94 -5.77 3.46
N ALA A 60 7.81 -5.51 2.49
CA ALA A 60 7.49 -5.77 1.08
C ALA A 60 7.15 -7.24 0.83
N GLN A 61 7.80 -8.16 1.55
CA GLN A 61 7.54 -9.59 1.44
C GLN A 61 6.12 -9.96 1.83
N ASP A 62 5.57 -9.29 2.85
CA ASP A 62 4.19 -9.53 3.28
C ASP A 62 3.19 -8.99 2.24
N VAL A 63 3.45 -7.81 1.72
CA VAL A 63 2.60 -7.20 0.67
C VAL A 63 2.62 -8.06 -0.59
N GLN A 64 3.77 -8.59 -0.96
CA GLN A 64 3.93 -9.39 -2.17
C GLN A 64 3.04 -10.63 -2.19
N LYS A 65 2.79 -11.22 -1.02
CA LYS A 65 1.97 -12.44 -0.92
C LYS A 65 0.51 -12.21 -1.31
N VAL A 66 -0.02 -11.01 -1.10
CA VAL A 66 -1.45 -10.72 -1.33
C VAL A 66 -1.68 -9.65 -2.40
N LEU A 67 -0.72 -8.75 -2.60
CA LEU A 67 -0.81 -7.65 -3.56
C LEU A 67 0.52 -7.52 -4.31
N PRO A 68 0.89 -8.54 -5.10
CA PRO A 68 2.17 -8.50 -5.82
C PRO A 68 2.27 -7.32 -6.79
N GLU A 69 1.13 -6.80 -7.27
CA GLU A 69 1.09 -5.64 -8.17
C GLU A 69 1.67 -4.38 -7.53
N LEU A 70 1.73 -4.32 -6.20
CA LEU A 70 2.27 -3.16 -5.46
C LEU A 70 3.74 -3.33 -5.10
N VAL A 71 4.36 -4.43 -5.48
CA VAL A 71 5.76 -4.72 -5.13
C VAL A 71 6.60 -4.78 -6.38
N LYS A 72 7.72 -4.09 -6.34
CA LYS A 72 8.69 -4.06 -7.44
C LYS A 72 10.02 -4.60 -6.95
N GLU A 73 10.63 -5.48 -7.75
CA GLU A 73 11.96 -6.00 -7.48
C GLU A 73 12.98 -5.18 -8.25
N ALA A 74 14.01 -4.72 -7.54
CA ALA A 74 15.09 -3.96 -8.17
C ALA A 74 16.00 -4.88 -8.96
N ASP A 75 16.64 -4.31 -9.97
CA ASP A 75 17.64 -5.01 -10.79
C ASP A 75 19.02 -4.90 -10.12
N ASP A 76 19.11 -5.39 -8.89
CA ASP A 76 20.36 -5.49 -8.15
C ASP A 76 20.63 -6.96 -7.81
N THR A 77 21.82 -7.26 -7.26
CA THR A 77 22.21 -8.64 -6.98
C THR A 77 21.35 -9.30 -5.92
N GLU A 78 20.71 -8.53 -5.05
CA GLU A 78 19.89 -9.02 -3.93
C GLU A 78 18.41 -9.06 -4.26
N GLY A 79 17.98 -8.44 -5.38
CA GLY A 79 16.58 -8.33 -5.73
C GLY A 79 15.78 -7.57 -4.69
N THR A 80 16.29 -6.41 -4.26
CA THR A 80 15.66 -5.59 -3.24
C THR A 80 14.22 -5.23 -3.62
N LEU A 81 13.29 -5.47 -2.71
CA LEU A 81 11.87 -5.20 -2.95
C LEU A 81 11.48 -3.81 -2.46
N SER A 82 10.59 -3.17 -3.21
CA SER A 82 9.99 -1.90 -2.84
C SER A 82 8.48 -1.99 -2.94
N VAL A 83 7.78 -1.13 -2.20
CA VAL A 83 6.31 -1.11 -2.15
C VAL A 83 5.80 0.20 -2.73
N ASN A 84 4.83 0.11 -3.63
CA ASN A 84 4.06 1.26 -4.07
C ASN A 84 2.98 1.52 -3.01
N TYR A 85 3.31 2.34 -2.01
CA TYR A 85 2.39 2.64 -0.91
C TYR A 85 1.12 3.35 -1.39
N GLN A 86 1.21 4.18 -2.42
CA GLN A 86 0.03 4.86 -2.94
C GLN A 86 -0.99 3.88 -3.50
N GLY A 87 -0.56 2.76 -4.04
CA GLY A 87 -1.44 1.72 -4.55
C GLY A 87 -2.29 1.07 -3.46
N LEU A 88 -1.95 1.26 -2.19
CA LEU A 88 -2.78 0.79 -1.08
C LEU A 88 -4.04 1.64 -0.88
N ILE A 89 -4.04 2.87 -1.35
CA ILE A 89 -5.20 3.76 -1.18
C ILE A 89 -6.48 3.15 -1.75
N PRO A 90 -6.52 2.71 -3.02
CA PRO A 90 -7.74 2.08 -3.54
C PRO A 90 -8.09 0.76 -2.84
N VAL A 91 -7.09 0.02 -2.36
CA VAL A 91 -7.35 -1.19 -1.58
C VAL A 91 -8.04 -0.84 -0.26
N LEU A 92 -7.59 0.21 0.42
CA LEU A 92 -8.21 0.71 1.64
C LEU A 92 -9.63 1.21 1.37
N ILE A 93 -9.87 1.92 0.27
CA ILE A 93 -11.20 2.41 -0.10
C ILE A 93 -12.17 1.23 -0.23
N ASN A 94 -11.78 0.21 -0.95
CA ASN A 94 -12.66 -0.94 -1.18
C ASN A 94 -12.82 -1.80 0.08
N ALA A 95 -11.79 -1.90 0.91
CA ALA A 95 -11.88 -2.59 2.20
C ALA A 95 -12.87 -1.91 3.14
N ILE A 96 -12.84 -0.57 3.19
CA ILE A 96 -13.78 0.20 4.01
C ILE A 96 -15.21 -0.03 3.51
N LYS A 97 -15.42 -0.06 2.19
CA LYS A 97 -16.74 -0.34 1.62
C LYS A 97 -17.23 -1.74 1.98
N GLU A 98 -16.35 -2.72 1.95
CA GLU A 98 -16.70 -4.08 2.37
C GLU A 98 -17.09 -4.12 3.85
N GLN A 99 -16.34 -3.42 4.71
CA GLN A 99 -16.67 -3.32 6.12
C GLN A 99 -18.01 -2.63 6.33
N GLN A 100 -18.27 -1.56 5.59
CA GLN A 100 -19.54 -0.85 5.71
C GLN A 100 -20.73 -1.76 5.37
N LYS A 101 -20.57 -2.59 4.33
CA LYS A 101 -21.60 -3.55 3.96
C LYS A 101 -21.83 -4.57 5.08
N GLN A 102 -20.77 -5.06 5.70
CA GLN A 102 -20.88 -6.00 6.82
C GLN A 102 -21.56 -5.35 8.02
N ILE A 103 -21.23 -4.08 8.32
CA ILE A 103 -21.86 -3.32 9.40
C ILE A 103 -23.36 -3.17 9.13
N ASP A 104 -23.75 -2.83 7.90
CA ASP A 104 -25.15 -2.66 7.53
C ASP A 104 -25.92 -3.97 7.67
N GLU A 105 -25.31 -5.09 7.28
CA GLU A 105 -25.90 -6.42 7.43
C GLU A 105 -26.07 -6.77 8.91
N LEU A 106 -25.08 -6.49 9.75
CA LEU A 106 -25.17 -6.72 11.19
C LEU A 106 -26.28 -5.88 11.83
N LYS A 107 -26.43 -4.62 11.42
CA LYS A 107 -27.49 -3.74 11.91
C LYS A 107 -28.86 -4.32 11.61
N LYS A 108 -29.03 -4.95 10.45
CA LYS A 108 -30.30 -5.60 10.09
C LYS A 108 -30.61 -6.78 10.99
N GLN A 109 -29.58 -7.47 11.49
CA GLN A 109 -29.76 -8.65 12.34
C GLN A 109 -30.09 -8.31 13.79
N ILE A 110 -29.80 -7.09 14.21
CA ILE A 110 -29.96 -6.65 15.62
C ILE A 110 -31.38 -6.17 15.93
N LYS A 111 -32.26 -6.11 14.98
CA LYS A 111 -33.64 -5.64 15.19
C LYS A 111 -34.41 -6.46 16.23
#